data_baf45e6f2e13b429edd25b95ba8de928
#
_entry.id   baf45e6f2e13b429edd25b95ba8de928
#
_cell.length_a   1.000
_cell.length_b   1.000
_cell.length_c   1.000
_cell.angle_alpha   90.00
_cell.angle_beta   90.00
_cell.angle_gamma   90.00
#
_symmetry.space_group_name_H-M   'P 1'
#
loop_
_entity.id
_entity.type
_entity.pdbx_description
1 polymer ?
#
loop_
_entity_poly.entity_id
_entity_poly.type
_entity_poly.pdbx_seq_one_letter_code
_entity_poly.pdbx_strand_id
1 'polypeptide(L)'
;VVTPVLSAAASHVGKVRASNQDSGSIGNHLFVVADGMGGHAGGDVASAIAVRHLAEIDRPYDSVDDAREVLYRSVLDAGMELTEAVSEHPELTGMGTTVSAMIRVGKQMVIAHIGDSRIYRLRNGVLEQITADHTFVQRLVDSGRITPEEAAVHPRRSVLMRVLGDVDVEPEIDTHVVDTQPDDRWLLCSDGLSGYVSEREIAEILVSVDNTEDACEKLILASLAEGAPDNVTVIVVRDLEGVENSPPRQPMLVGSAASPLTYESGPVARVPKLPTLLLHPLRAQPVFDEH
;
A
#
# COMPACT_ATOMS: atom_id res chain seq x y z
N VAL A 1 4.81 -26.21 15.69
CA VAL A 1 5.29 -25.80 14.36
C VAL A 1 4.81 -24.38 14.19
N VAL A 2 5.75 -23.43 14.23
CA VAL A 2 5.45 -22.00 14.00
C VAL A 2 5.32 -21.79 12.49
N THR A 3 4.15 -21.45 12.01
CA THR A 3 3.94 -21.15 10.60
C THR A 3 4.19 -19.65 10.38
N PRO A 4 5.13 -19.26 9.52
CA PRO A 4 5.47 -17.85 9.33
C PRO A 4 4.35 -17.08 8.60
N VAL A 5 4.26 -15.75 8.83
CA VAL A 5 3.47 -14.87 7.95
C VAL A 5 4.09 -14.96 6.57
N LEU A 6 3.28 -15.37 5.62
CA LEU A 6 3.66 -15.27 4.23
C LEU A 6 3.16 -13.93 3.72
N SER A 7 4.08 -13.04 3.42
CA SER A 7 3.76 -11.77 2.77
C SER A 7 4.67 -11.58 1.57
N ALA A 8 4.12 -10.97 0.53
CA ALA A 8 4.86 -10.59 -0.65
C ALA A 8 4.37 -9.24 -1.15
N ALA A 9 5.24 -8.53 -1.84
CA ALA A 9 4.93 -7.27 -2.49
C ALA A 9 5.47 -7.27 -3.91
N ALA A 10 4.75 -6.61 -4.81
CA ALA A 10 5.20 -6.32 -6.16
C ALA A 10 4.77 -4.91 -6.55
N SER A 11 5.63 -4.22 -7.30
CA SER A 11 5.34 -2.90 -7.85
C SER A 11 5.82 -2.82 -9.30
N HIS A 12 4.99 -2.21 -10.16
CA HIS A 12 5.27 -2.07 -11.59
C HIS A 12 4.88 -0.68 -12.10
N VAL A 13 5.68 -0.12 -12.99
CA VAL A 13 5.44 1.22 -13.55
C VAL A 13 4.20 1.30 -14.45
N GLY A 14 3.61 0.17 -14.82
CA GLY A 14 2.56 0.11 -15.83
C GLY A 14 3.11 0.19 -17.25
N LYS A 15 2.21 0.46 -18.22
CA LYS A 15 2.55 0.53 -19.65
C LYS A 15 2.62 1.95 -20.19
N VAL A 16 2.06 2.93 -19.48
CA VAL A 16 1.88 4.31 -19.96
C VAL A 16 2.74 5.31 -19.19
N ARG A 17 2.86 5.15 -17.88
CA ARG A 17 3.63 6.07 -17.03
C ARG A 17 5.12 6.00 -17.33
N ALA A 18 5.82 7.13 -17.22
CA ALA A 18 7.27 7.22 -17.44
C ALA A 18 8.09 6.78 -16.21
N SER A 19 7.54 6.95 -15.01
CA SER A 19 8.14 6.61 -13.72
C SER A 19 7.12 5.93 -12.82
N ASN A 20 7.62 5.17 -11.86
CA ASN A 20 6.79 4.60 -10.81
C ASN A 20 6.72 5.61 -9.65
N GLN A 21 5.53 6.04 -9.28
CA GLN A 21 5.27 6.94 -8.15
C GLN A 21 4.64 6.22 -6.96
N ASP A 22 4.35 4.94 -7.11
CA ASP A 22 3.92 4.09 -6.01
C ASP A 22 5.07 3.68 -5.12
N SER A 23 4.77 3.43 -3.85
CA SER A 23 5.67 2.86 -2.86
C SER A 23 4.96 1.84 -1.99
N GLY A 24 5.70 0.86 -1.49
CA GLY A 24 5.18 -0.10 -0.52
C GLY A 24 6.26 -0.61 0.43
N SER A 25 5.81 -1.11 1.57
CA SER A 25 6.66 -1.76 2.59
C SER A 25 5.98 -2.99 3.15
N ILE A 26 6.75 -4.06 3.28
CA ILE A 26 6.38 -5.24 4.05
C ILE A 26 7.37 -5.46 5.19
N GLY A 27 6.86 -5.37 6.40
CA GLY A 27 7.58 -5.66 7.63
C GLY A 27 7.16 -6.97 8.27
N ASN A 28 7.46 -7.13 9.56
CA ASN A 28 7.00 -8.27 10.33
C ASN A 28 5.56 -8.08 10.84
N HIS A 29 5.20 -6.84 11.14
CA HIS A 29 3.91 -6.46 11.72
C HIS A 29 3.19 -5.42 10.89
N LEU A 30 3.93 -4.57 10.15
CA LEU A 30 3.42 -3.45 9.36
C LEU A 30 3.49 -3.72 7.87
N PHE A 31 2.41 -3.37 7.17
CA PHE A 31 2.26 -3.42 5.72
C PHE A 31 1.72 -2.09 5.23
N VAL A 32 2.33 -1.50 4.21
CA VAL A 32 1.98 -0.15 3.72
C VAL A 32 2.01 -0.11 2.20
N VAL A 33 0.98 0.49 1.60
CA VAL A 33 0.97 0.94 0.20
C VAL A 33 0.67 2.43 0.18
N ALA A 34 1.38 3.16 -0.66
CA ALA A 34 1.18 4.58 -0.92
C ALA A 34 1.31 4.85 -2.42
N ASP A 35 0.34 5.59 -2.97
CA ASP A 35 0.29 6.03 -4.35
C ASP A 35 0.60 7.53 -4.39
N GLY A 36 1.72 7.87 -4.99
CA GLY A 36 2.23 9.22 -5.04
C GLY A 36 1.63 10.04 -6.17
N MET A 37 1.19 11.23 -5.84
CA MET A 37 0.63 12.20 -6.78
C MET A 37 1.38 13.52 -6.74
N GLY A 38 1.37 14.24 -7.86
CA GLY A 38 2.06 15.52 -8.01
C GLY A 38 2.84 15.52 -9.30
N GLY A 39 2.84 16.62 -10.04
CA GLY A 39 3.44 16.78 -11.37
C GLY A 39 4.75 16.02 -11.66
N HIS A 40 5.65 16.57 -12.45
CA HIS A 40 6.80 15.84 -13.00
C HIS A 40 7.84 15.31 -11.98
N ALA A 41 7.79 15.67 -10.69
CA ALA A 41 8.87 15.36 -9.75
C ALA A 41 8.45 15.26 -8.27
N GLY A 42 7.21 14.95 -7.95
CA GLY A 42 6.80 14.99 -6.54
C GLY A 42 6.14 13.73 -6.00
N GLY A 43 5.43 12.96 -6.86
CA GLY A 43 4.68 11.80 -6.40
C GLY A 43 5.57 10.66 -5.90
N ASP A 44 6.67 10.37 -6.58
CA ASP A 44 7.66 9.37 -6.19
C ASP A 44 8.34 9.73 -4.85
N VAL A 45 8.61 11.01 -4.64
CA VAL A 45 9.16 11.54 -3.38
C VAL A 45 8.12 11.41 -2.27
N ALA A 46 6.87 11.83 -2.52
CA ALA A 46 5.82 11.82 -1.50
C ALA A 46 5.51 10.41 -1.00
N SER A 47 5.29 9.46 -1.90
CA SER A 47 5.02 8.07 -1.51
C SER A 47 6.21 7.42 -0.81
N ALA A 48 7.44 7.72 -1.27
CA ALA A 48 8.65 7.17 -0.67
C ALA A 48 8.90 7.71 0.75
N ILE A 49 8.72 9.01 1.00
CA ILE A 49 8.82 9.59 2.34
C ILE A 49 7.80 8.91 3.26
N ALA A 50 6.53 8.88 2.87
CA ALA A 50 5.47 8.31 3.70
C ALA A 50 5.74 6.83 4.05
N VAL A 51 6.10 6.01 3.07
CA VAL A 51 6.37 4.59 3.30
C VAL A 51 7.61 4.36 4.15
N ARG A 52 8.69 5.11 3.97
CA ARG A 52 9.90 4.99 4.78
C ARG A 52 9.67 5.39 6.21
N HIS A 53 8.98 6.52 6.42
CA HIS A 53 8.62 6.98 7.75
C HIS A 53 7.78 5.92 8.49
N LEU A 54 6.75 5.40 7.85
CA LEU A 54 5.92 4.34 8.44
C LEU A 54 6.69 3.03 8.68
N ALA A 55 7.65 2.68 7.83
CA ALA A 55 8.44 1.46 8.03
C ALA A 55 9.23 1.45 9.35
N GLU A 56 9.52 2.61 9.94
CA GLU A 56 10.25 2.74 11.22
C GLU A 56 9.43 2.24 12.41
N ILE A 57 8.09 2.21 12.31
CA ILE A 57 7.22 1.71 13.38
C ILE A 57 6.91 0.21 13.27
N ASP A 58 7.62 -0.55 12.40
CA ASP A 58 7.47 -2.00 12.29
C ASP A 58 8.05 -2.72 13.51
N ARG A 59 7.23 -2.91 14.52
CA ARG A 59 7.56 -3.59 15.76
C ARG A 59 6.35 -4.30 16.33
N PRO A 60 6.51 -5.26 17.27
CA PRO A 60 5.37 -5.79 18.01
C PRO A 60 4.74 -4.72 18.90
N TYR A 61 3.43 -4.84 19.11
CA TYR A 61 2.62 -3.99 19.98
C TYR A 61 1.88 -4.83 21.00
N ASP A 62 1.84 -4.36 22.25
CA ASP A 62 1.19 -5.06 23.35
C ASP A 62 -0.33 -4.83 23.38
N SER A 63 -0.80 -3.74 22.75
CA SER A 63 -2.23 -3.41 22.68
C SER A 63 -2.61 -2.80 21.33
N VAL A 64 -3.87 -3.02 20.96
CA VAL A 64 -4.50 -2.43 19.77
C VAL A 64 -4.57 -0.90 19.88
N ASP A 65 -4.84 -0.37 21.07
CA ASP A 65 -4.93 1.08 21.28
C ASP A 65 -3.59 1.77 21.11
N ASP A 66 -2.49 1.16 21.60
CA ASP A 66 -1.13 1.66 21.37
C ASP A 66 -0.78 1.63 19.88
N ALA A 67 -1.02 0.51 19.21
CA ALA A 67 -0.77 0.38 17.78
C ALA A 67 -1.56 1.40 16.95
N ARG A 68 -2.84 1.63 17.30
CA ARG A 68 -3.70 2.60 16.62
C ARG A 68 -3.21 4.02 16.80
N GLU A 69 -2.86 4.40 18.02
CA GLU A 69 -2.33 5.75 18.32
C GLU A 69 -1.01 5.99 17.60
N VAL A 70 -0.07 5.02 17.67
CA VAL A 70 1.22 5.12 17.00
C VAL A 70 1.05 5.19 15.48
N LEU A 71 0.21 4.34 14.90
CA LEU A 71 -0.03 4.32 13.45
C LEU A 71 -0.65 5.65 12.98
N TYR A 72 -1.68 6.14 13.68
CA TYR A 72 -2.33 7.42 13.35
C TYR A 72 -1.33 8.58 13.39
N ARG A 73 -0.55 8.69 14.49
CA ARG A 73 0.46 9.73 14.63
C ARG A 73 1.55 9.62 13.58
N SER A 74 2.01 8.42 13.28
CA SER A 74 3.05 8.22 12.27
C SER A 74 2.58 8.65 10.86
N VAL A 75 1.29 8.48 10.53
CA VAL A 75 0.75 9.02 9.28
C VAL A 75 0.72 10.56 9.30
N LEU A 76 0.36 11.18 10.43
CA LEU A 76 0.41 12.63 10.57
C LEU A 76 1.84 13.17 10.47
N ASP A 77 2.80 12.51 11.15
CA ASP A 77 4.20 12.91 11.15
C ASP A 77 4.80 12.79 9.74
N ALA A 78 4.45 11.74 8.99
CA ALA A 78 4.82 11.63 7.58
C ALA A 78 4.27 12.79 6.75
N GLY A 79 3.04 13.25 7.01
CA GLY A 79 2.47 14.44 6.37
C GLY A 79 3.27 15.72 6.69
N MET A 80 3.75 15.89 7.92
CA MET A 80 4.61 17.01 8.30
C MET A 80 5.97 16.93 7.57
N GLU A 81 6.56 15.73 7.43
CA GLU A 81 7.80 15.53 6.69
C GLU A 81 7.64 15.90 5.19
N LEU A 82 6.49 15.60 4.59
CA LEU A 82 6.17 16.05 3.23
C LEU A 82 6.14 17.58 3.13
N THR A 83 5.51 18.25 4.08
CA THR A 83 5.43 19.72 4.12
C THR A 83 6.82 20.35 4.30
N GLU A 84 7.66 19.76 5.15
CA GLU A 84 9.04 20.19 5.36
C GLU A 84 9.85 20.03 4.07
N ALA A 85 9.75 18.88 3.38
CA ALA A 85 10.42 18.65 2.11
C ALA A 85 10.01 19.67 1.03
N VAL A 86 8.74 20.07 0.94
CA VAL A 86 8.29 21.15 0.04
C VAL A 86 8.88 22.50 0.44
N SER A 87 9.00 22.79 1.74
CA SER A 87 9.62 24.04 2.22
C SER A 87 11.09 24.16 1.82
N GLU A 88 11.82 23.04 1.83
CA GLU A 88 13.22 22.98 1.43
C GLU A 88 13.39 22.89 -0.09
N HIS A 89 12.45 22.26 -0.76
CA HIS A 89 12.44 21.97 -2.20
C HIS A 89 11.13 22.44 -2.84
N PRO A 90 11.01 23.76 -3.14
CA PRO A 90 9.77 24.35 -3.70
C PRO A 90 9.31 23.75 -5.03
N GLU A 91 10.19 23.08 -5.76
CA GLU A 91 9.85 22.31 -6.97
C GLU A 91 8.92 21.13 -6.69
N LEU A 92 8.81 20.68 -5.44
CA LEU A 92 7.92 19.61 -4.98
C LEU A 92 6.52 20.11 -4.59
N THR A 93 6.26 21.41 -4.72
CA THR A 93 4.95 22.00 -4.38
C THR A 93 3.80 21.24 -5.05
N GLY A 94 2.79 20.90 -4.25
CA GLY A 94 1.62 20.13 -4.72
C GLY A 94 1.86 18.62 -4.76
N MET A 95 2.97 18.12 -4.23
CA MET A 95 3.13 16.69 -4.04
C MET A 95 2.22 16.18 -2.93
N GLY A 96 1.76 14.95 -3.08
CA GLY A 96 0.96 14.27 -2.07
C GLY A 96 0.97 12.77 -2.32
N THR A 97 0.37 12.03 -1.41
CA THR A 97 0.28 10.58 -1.54
C THR A 97 -0.95 10.04 -0.82
N THR A 98 -1.45 8.91 -1.29
CA THR A 98 -2.34 8.07 -0.50
C THR A 98 -1.51 7.33 0.57
N VAL A 99 -2.17 6.83 1.61
CA VAL A 99 -1.60 5.86 2.54
C VAL A 99 -2.66 4.85 2.90
N SER A 100 -2.38 3.58 2.67
CA SER A 100 -3.12 2.44 3.22
C SER A 100 -2.15 1.58 4.00
N ALA A 101 -2.25 1.63 5.33
CA ALA A 101 -1.33 0.96 6.24
C ALA A 101 -2.08 0.04 7.19
N MET A 102 -1.46 -1.11 7.51
CA MET A 102 -2.03 -2.13 8.37
C MET A 102 -0.97 -2.68 9.33
N ILE A 103 -1.26 -2.67 10.64
CA ILE A 103 -0.43 -3.30 11.69
C ILE A 103 -1.17 -4.50 12.27
N ARG A 104 -0.47 -5.64 12.36
CA ARG A 104 -0.98 -6.81 13.06
C ARG A 104 -0.69 -6.74 14.56
N VAL A 105 -1.73 -6.91 15.37
CA VAL A 105 -1.65 -7.00 16.83
C VAL A 105 -2.44 -8.23 17.29
N GLY A 106 -1.76 -9.30 17.63
CA GLY A 106 -2.42 -10.57 17.99
C GLY A 106 -3.35 -11.06 16.87
N LYS A 107 -4.65 -11.12 17.16
CA LYS A 107 -5.70 -11.54 16.22
C LYS A 107 -6.49 -10.33 15.63
N GLN A 108 -5.87 -9.18 15.57
CA GLN A 108 -6.49 -7.98 15.03
C GLN A 108 -5.56 -7.26 14.06
N MET A 109 -6.14 -6.61 13.07
CA MET A 109 -5.46 -5.68 12.18
C MET A 109 -5.90 -4.26 12.52
N VAL A 110 -4.93 -3.41 12.81
CA VAL A 110 -5.12 -1.97 13.01
C VAL A 110 -4.79 -1.28 11.71
N ILE A 111 -5.72 -0.53 11.16
CA ILE A 111 -5.62 0.09 9.83
C ILE A 111 -5.67 1.60 9.97
N ALA A 112 -4.82 2.29 9.22
CA ALA A 112 -4.94 3.72 8.93
C ALA A 112 -5.01 3.91 7.41
N HIS A 113 -5.90 4.80 6.97
CA HIS A 113 -6.18 4.99 5.56
C HIS A 113 -6.48 6.45 5.21
N ILE A 114 -5.88 6.92 4.12
CA ILE A 114 -6.18 8.17 3.43
C ILE A 114 -5.95 8.01 1.93
N GLY A 115 -6.92 8.37 1.10
CA GLY A 115 -6.84 8.27 -0.37
C GLY A 115 -7.76 7.22 -0.96
N ASP A 116 -7.37 6.60 -2.08
CA ASP A 116 -8.11 5.59 -2.83
C ASP A 116 -7.30 4.30 -3.11
N SER A 117 -6.11 4.17 -2.54
CA SER A 117 -5.47 2.87 -2.38
C SER A 117 -6.30 2.03 -1.42
N ARG A 118 -6.42 0.73 -1.66
CA ARG A 118 -7.41 -0.09 -0.95
C ARG A 118 -6.78 -1.18 -0.11
N ILE A 119 -7.49 -1.57 0.95
CA ILE A 119 -7.24 -2.79 1.73
C ILE A 119 -8.46 -3.70 1.59
N TYR A 120 -8.20 -4.93 1.14
CA TYR A 120 -9.19 -6.00 1.03
C TYR A 120 -8.86 -7.14 1.97
N ARG A 121 -9.91 -7.82 2.44
CA ARG A 121 -9.81 -9.10 3.14
C ARG A 121 -10.54 -10.17 2.34
N LEU A 122 -9.86 -11.26 2.06
CA LEU A 122 -10.47 -12.49 1.54
C LEU A 122 -10.66 -13.47 2.70
N ARG A 123 -11.90 -13.81 2.99
CA ARG A 123 -12.28 -14.79 4.02
C ARG A 123 -13.32 -15.75 3.46
N ASN A 124 -13.10 -17.06 3.57
CA ASN A 124 -14.02 -18.10 3.07
C ASN A 124 -14.43 -17.90 1.61
N GLY A 125 -13.52 -17.43 0.76
CA GLY A 125 -13.76 -17.18 -0.65
C GLY A 125 -14.50 -15.86 -0.95
N VAL A 126 -14.82 -15.05 0.04
CA VAL A 126 -15.48 -13.75 -0.11
C VAL A 126 -14.44 -12.63 0.05
N LEU A 127 -14.32 -11.81 -0.99
CA LEU A 127 -13.50 -10.59 -0.96
C LEU A 127 -14.34 -9.43 -0.41
N GLU A 128 -13.79 -8.73 0.56
CA GLU A 128 -14.41 -7.57 1.20
C GLU A 128 -13.44 -6.40 1.17
N GLN A 129 -13.86 -5.24 0.66
CA GLN A 129 -13.12 -4.01 0.78
C GLN A 129 -13.28 -3.47 2.20
N ILE A 130 -12.19 -3.27 2.91
CA ILE A 130 -12.18 -2.81 4.31
C ILE A 130 -12.10 -1.29 4.38
N THR A 131 -11.38 -0.64 3.47
CA THR A 131 -11.24 0.82 3.38
C THR A 131 -12.31 1.41 2.47
N ALA A 132 -12.72 2.64 2.72
CA ALA A 132 -13.59 3.41 1.82
C ALA A 132 -12.75 4.45 1.06
N ASP A 133 -12.91 4.52 -0.26
CA ASP A 133 -12.15 5.45 -1.08
C ASP A 133 -12.45 6.91 -0.73
N HIS A 134 -11.46 7.73 -0.55
CA HIS A 134 -11.63 9.18 -0.35
C HIS A 134 -11.69 9.92 -1.68
N THR A 135 -12.65 9.52 -2.53
CA THR A 135 -12.85 10.10 -3.86
C THR A 135 -14.14 10.92 -3.94
N PHE A 136 -14.20 11.80 -4.94
CA PHE A 136 -15.41 12.55 -5.25
C PHE A 136 -16.60 11.62 -5.56
N VAL A 137 -16.36 10.54 -6.30
CA VAL A 137 -17.44 9.62 -6.68
C VAL A 137 -17.93 8.79 -5.49
N GLN A 138 -17.05 8.37 -4.59
CA GLN A 138 -17.46 7.68 -3.36
C GLN A 138 -18.38 8.57 -2.51
N ARG A 139 -18.06 9.87 -2.39
CA ARG A 139 -18.93 10.82 -1.70
C ARG A 139 -20.32 10.97 -2.36
N LEU A 140 -20.40 10.84 -3.69
CA LEU A 140 -21.69 10.81 -4.40
C LEU A 140 -22.47 9.53 -4.12
N VAL A 141 -21.79 8.37 -4.06
CA VAL A 141 -22.41 7.08 -3.68
C VAL A 141 -22.93 7.14 -2.25
N ASP A 142 -22.12 7.60 -1.29
CA ASP A 142 -22.51 7.70 0.13
C ASP A 142 -23.70 8.61 0.35
N SER A 143 -23.83 9.66 -0.46
CA SER A 143 -24.98 10.57 -0.44
C SER A 143 -26.19 10.08 -1.24
N GLY A 144 -26.11 8.88 -1.84
CA GLY A 144 -27.18 8.28 -2.65
C GLY A 144 -27.46 8.99 -3.97
N ARG A 145 -26.52 9.78 -4.48
CA ARG A 145 -26.68 10.54 -5.74
C ARG A 145 -26.36 9.72 -6.98
N ILE A 146 -25.46 8.75 -6.86
CA ILE A 146 -25.12 7.78 -7.92
C ILE A 146 -24.98 6.40 -7.32
N THR A 147 -25.08 5.35 -8.16
CA THR A 147 -24.81 3.98 -7.74
C THR A 147 -23.30 3.67 -7.80
N PRO A 148 -22.82 2.57 -7.17
CA PRO A 148 -21.44 2.12 -7.31
C PRO A 148 -21.06 1.84 -8.77
N GLU A 149 -22.00 1.29 -9.58
CA GLU A 149 -21.75 1.00 -11.00
C GLU A 149 -21.59 2.30 -11.81
N GLU A 150 -22.36 3.33 -11.51
CA GLU A 150 -22.23 4.66 -12.12
C GLU A 150 -20.90 5.33 -11.70
N ALA A 151 -20.46 5.13 -10.46
CA ALA A 151 -19.20 5.65 -9.94
C ALA A 151 -18.00 5.06 -10.70
N ALA A 152 -18.03 3.75 -10.99
CA ALA A 152 -16.94 3.04 -11.67
C ALA A 152 -16.62 3.60 -13.07
N VAL A 153 -17.62 4.14 -13.77
CA VAL A 153 -17.47 4.71 -15.12
C VAL A 153 -17.53 6.24 -15.16
N HIS A 154 -17.57 6.88 -13.98
CA HIS A 154 -17.73 8.32 -13.89
C HIS A 154 -16.47 9.07 -14.39
N PRO A 155 -16.58 10.17 -15.16
CA PRO A 155 -15.42 10.92 -15.67
C PRO A 155 -14.47 11.46 -14.60
N ARG A 156 -14.97 11.64 -13.38
CA ARG A 156 -14.21 12.15 -12.21
C ARG A 156 -13.94 11.08 -11.16
N ARG A 157 -13.87 9.79 -11.55
CA ARG A 157 -13.67 8.69 -10.61
C ARG A 157 -12.35 8.75 -9.83
N SER A 158 -11.30 9.30 -10.46
CA SER A 158 -9.97 9.42 -9.85
C SER A 158 -9.73 10.79 -9.17
N VAL A 159 -10.79 11.56 -8.86
CA VAL A 159 -10.63 12.84 -8.16
C VAL A 159 -10.60 12.56 -6.66
N LEU A 160 -9.42 12.66 -6.08
CA LEU A 160 -9.19 12.52 -4.64
C LEU A 160 -9.75 13.71 -3.87
N MET A 161 -10.35 13.44 -2.72
CA MET A 161 -10.89 14.41 -1.77
C MET A 161 -10.05 14.54 -0.50
N ARG A 162 -9.23 13.52 -0.22
CA ARG A 162 -8.31 13.47 0.92
C ARG A 162 -7.02 12.82 0.47
N VAL A 163 -5.91 13.47 0.78
CA VAL A 163 -4.54 13.00 0.52
C VAL A 163 -3.64 13.43 1.68
N LEU A 164 -2.51 12.74 1.82
CA LEU A 164 -1.43 13.17 2.67
C LEU A 164 -0.46 14.02 1.83
N GLY A 165 -0.07 15.22 2.29
CA GLY A 165 0.90 16.04 1.57
C GLY A 165 0.74 17.54 1.77
N ASP A 166 1.22 18.31 0.80
CA ASP A 166 1.24 19.77 0.80
C ASP A 166 -0.16 20.35 0.60
N VAL A 167 -0.96 20.30 1.66
CA VAL A 167 -2.31 20.90 1.73
C VAL A 167 -2.44 21.66 3.04
N ASP A 168 -3.11 22.82 2.97
CA ASP A 168 -3.30 23.73 4.12
C ASP A 168 -4.23 23.21 5.22
N VAL A 169 -4.69 21.96 5.13
CA VAL A 169 -5.68 21.37 6.04
C VAL A 169 -5.12 20.12 6.68
N GLU A 170 -5.33 19.98 7.99
CA GLU A 170 -4.97 18.76 8.72
C GLU A 170 -5.63 17.54 8.05
N PRO A 171 -4.86 16.48 7.73
CA PRO A 171 -5.40 15.33 7.01
C PRO A 171 -6.39 14.54 7.87
N GLU A 172 -7.56 14.26 7.30
CA GLU A 172 -8.56 13.37 7.91
C GLU A 172 -8.20 11.91 7.57
N ILE A 173 -7.66 11.19 8.55
CA ILE A 173 -7.22 9.80 8.43
C ILE A 173 -8.27 8.88 9.03
N ASP A 174 -8.76 7.93 8.27
CA ASP A 174 -9.65 6.89 8.78
C ASP A 174 -8.84 5.81 9.50
N THR A 175 -9.34 5.36 10.65
CA THR A 175 -8.74 4.25 11.41
C THR A 175 -9.76 3.16 11.67
N HIS A 176 -9.36 1.91 11.47
CA HIS A 176 -10.19 0.72 11.70
C HIS A 176 -9.44 -0.31 12.53
N VAL A 177 -10.20 -1.08 13.30
CA VAL A 177 -9.70 -2.30 13.95
C VAL A 177 -10.57 -3.45 13.49
N VAL A 178 -9.96 -4.45 12.88
CA VAL A 178 -10.66 -5.57 12.26
C VAL A 178 -10.07 -6.88 12.76
N ASP A 179 -10.94 -7.80 13.18
CA ASP A 179 -10.49 -9.13 13.60
C ASP A 179 -9.98 -9.93 12.40
N THR A 180 -8.85 -10.59 12.58
CA THR A 180 -8.29 -11.55 11.62
C THR A 180 -8.43 -12.98 12.11
N GLN A 181 -8.56 -13.91 11.16
CA GLN A 181 -8.69 -15.35 11.41
C GLN A 181 -7.62 -16.10 10.63
N PRO A 182 -7.25 -17.31 11.08
CA PRO A 182 -6.38 -18.18 10.29
C PRO A 182 -6.93 -18.34 8.88
N ASP A 183 -6.04 -18.32 7.90
CA ASP A 183 -6.32 -18.39 6.46
C ASP A 183 -6.97 -17.14 5.83
N ASP A 184 -7.21 -16.07 6.59
CA ASP A 184 -7.52 -14.79 5.98
C ASP A 184 -6.37 -14.36 5.06
N ARG A 185 -6.73 -13.81 3.91
CA ARG A 185 -5.78 -13.16 3.01
C ARG A 185 -6.10 -11.68 2.94
N TRP A 186 -5.08 -10.89 3.10
CA TRP A 186 -5.17 -9.44 3.00
C TRP A 186 -4.45 -8.97 1.75
N LEU A 187 -5.06 -8.05 1.04
CA LEU A 187 -4.49 -7.38 -0.11
C LEU A 187 -4.50 -5.87 0.14
N LEU A 188 -3.33 -5.25 0.06
CA LEU A 188 -3.20 -3.80 -0.06
C LEU A 188 -2.80 -3.51 -1.50
N CYS A 189 -3.43 -2.53 -2.13
CA CYS A 189 -3.10 -2.17 -3.51
C CYS A 189 -3.33 -0.69 -3.79
N SER A 190 -2.56 -0.15 -4.76
CA SER A 190 -2.87 1.14 -5.38
C SER A 190 -4.01 1.03 -6.38
N ASP A 191 -4.52 2.17 -6.85
CA ASP A 191 -5.64 2.26 -7.80
C ASP A 191 -5.31 1.66 -9.17
N GLY A 192 -4.01 1.52 -9.50
CA GLY A 192 -3.56 0.82 -10.70
C GLY A 192 -3.98 -0.65 -10.77
N LEU A 193 -4.30 -1.30 -9.63
CA LEU A 193 -4.98 -2.58 -9.62
C LEU A 193 -6.49 -2.39 -9.57
N SER A 194 -7.01 -1.79 -8.50
CA SER A 194 -8.44 -1.75 -8.19
C SER A 194 -9.28 -0.91 -9.16
N GLY A 195 -8.66 0.00 -9.88
CA GLY A 195 -9.31 0.82 -10.90
C GLY A 195 -9.49 0.13 -12.25
N TYR A 196 -8.82 -1.02 -12.47
CA TYR A 196 -8.78 -1.70 -13.77
C TYR A 196 -9.11 -3.19 -13.73
N VAL A 197 -8.76 -3.89 -12.65
CA VAL A 197 -9.07 -5.30 -12.45
C VAL A 197 -10.32 -5.42 -11.58
N SER A 198 -11.29 -6.23 -12.01
CA SER A 198 -12.52 -6.40 -11.26
C SER A 198 -12.29 -7.11 -9.91
N GLU A 199 -13.08 -6.76 -8.89
CA GLU A 199 -13.01 -7.44 -7.59
C GLU A 199 -13.24 -8.94 -7.69
N ARG A 200 -14.06 -9.37 -8.65
CA ARG A 200 -14.27 -10.79 -8.94
C ARG A 200 -12.96 -11.46 -9.38
N GLU A 201 -12.23 -10.87 -10.31
CA GLU A 201 -10.95 -11.41 -10.80
C GLU A 201 -9.88 -11.37 -9.71
N ILE A 202 -9.82 -10.30 -8.94
CA ILE A 202 -8.93 -10.20 -7.74
C ILE A 202 -9.23 -11.35 -6.79
N ALA A 203 -10.52 -11.62 -6.49
CA ALA A 203 -10.93 -12.71 -5.62
C ALA A 203 -10.54 -14.08 -6.20
N GLU A 204 -10.78 -14.31 -7.49
CA GLU A 204 -10.42 -15.56 -8.18
C GLU A 204 -8.90 -15.82 -8.11
N ILE A 205 -8.06 -14.81 -8.30
CA ILE A 205 -6.61 -14.93 -8.16
C ILE A 205 -6.24 -15.28 -6.71
N LEU A 206 -6.75 -14.52 -5.74
CA LEU A 206 -6.42 -14.74 -4.32
C LEU A 206 -6.93 -16.10 -3.81
N VAL A 207 -8.02 -16.64 -4.33
CA VAL A 207 -8.54 -17.97 -3.96
C VAL A 207 -7.70 -19.09 -4.59
N SER A 208 -7.32 -18.93 -5.86
CA SER A 208 -6.68 -20.02 -6.64
C SER A 208 -5.18 -20.13 -6.44
N VAL A 209 -4.52 -19.11 -5.90
CA VAL A 209 -3.06 -19.03 -5.80
C VAL A 209 -2.64 -19.00 -4.34
N ASP A 210 -2.05 -20.10 -3.84
CA ASP A 210 -1.66 -20.20 -2.44
C ASP A 210 -0.41 -19.41 -2.09
N ASN A 211 0.56 -19.36 -2.99
CA ASN A 211 1.81 -18.63 -2.77
C ASN A 211 1.57 -17.13 -2.92
N THR A 212 2.01 -16.33 -1.95
CA THR A 212 1.80 -14.87 -1.94
C THR A 212 2.58 -14.15 -3.03
N GLU A 213 3.76 -14.65 -3.42
CA GLU A 213 4.58 -14.09 -4.49
C GLU A 213 3.90 -14.30 -5.85
N ASP A 214 3.46 -15.55 -6.12
CA ASP A 214 2.74 -15.88 -7.34
C ASP A 214 1.42 -15.11 -7.43
N ALA A 215 0.75 -14.87 -6.30
CA ALA A 215 -0.46 -14.06 -6.24
C ALA A 215 -0.17 -12.59 -6.60
N CYS A 216 0.88 -11.99 -6.05
CA CYS A 216 1.31 -10.64 -6.43
C CYS A 216 1.64 -10.56 -7.92
N GLU A 217 2.38 -11.53 -8.47
CA GLU A 217 2.72 -11.56 -9.89
C GLU A 217 1.45 -11.61 -10.76
N LYS A 218 0.51 -12.51 -10.43
CA LYS A 218 -0.74 -12.63 -11.20
C LYS A 218 -1.60 -11.39 -11.13
N LEU A 219 -1.67 -10.71 -9.97
CA LEU A 219 -2.39 -9.44 -9.82
C LEU A 219 -1.77 -8.34 -10.70
N ILE A 220 -0.44 -8.22 -10.72
CA ILE A 220 0.26 -7.30 -11.63
C ILE A 220 -0.02 -7.65 -13.09
N LEU A 221 0.07 -8.94 -13.47
CA LEU A 221 -0.20 -9.38 -14.84
C LEU A 221 -1.66 -9.12 -15.26
N ALA A 222 -2.63 -9.28 -14.36
CA ALA A 222 -4.02 -8.93 -14.61
C ALA A 222 -4.17 -7.43 -14.92
N SER A 223 -3.57 -6.55 -14.11
CA SER A 223 -3.56 -5.11 -14.40
C SER A 223 -2.89 -4.81 -15.74
N LEU A 224 -1.76 -5.45 -16.05
CA LEU A 224 -1.08 -5.29 -17.34
C LEU A 224 -1.95 -5.76 -18.52
N ALA A 225 -2.75 -6.81 -18.36
CA ALA A 225 -3.68 -7.27 -19.38
C ALA A 225 -4.76 -6.23 -19.68
N GLU A 226 -5.25 -5.52 -18.68
CA GLU A 226 -6.21 -4.40 -18.81
C GLU A 226 -5.56 -3.08 -19.30
N GLY A 227 -4.28 -3.11 -19.67
CA GLY A 227 -3.56 -1.97 -20.25
C GLY A 227 -2.69 -1.20 -19.27
N ALA A 228 -2.85 -1.38 -17.96
CA ALA A 228 -2.09 -0.74 -16.89
C ALA A 228 -1.68 0.71 -17.20
N PRO A 229 -2.62 1.64 -17.33
CA PRO A 229 -2.30 3.03 -17.68
C PRO A 229 -1.64 3.76 -16.52
N ASP A 230 -1.66 3.19 -15.33
CA ASP A 230 -1.04 3.71 -14.12
C ASP A 230 0.03 2.78 -13.54
N ASN A 231 0.74 3.27 -12.53
CA ASN A 231 1.57 2.45 -11.66
C ASN A 231 0.68 1.46 -10.91
N VAL A 232 1.19 0.30 -10.60
CA VAL A 232 0.46 -0.73 -9.87
C VAL A 232 1.35 -1.36 -8.81
N THR A 233 0.90 -1.26 -7.56
CA THR A 233 1.58 -1.83 -6.41
C THR A 233 0.61 -2.70 -5.62
N VAL A 234 1.05 -3.89 -5.25
CA VAL A 234 0.26 -4.87 -4.51
C VAL A 234 1.09 -5.48 -3.38
N ILE A 235 0.43 -5.70 -2.25
CA ILE A 235 0.96 -6.46 -1.12
C ILE A 235 -0.07 -7.52 -0.75
N VAL A 236 0.33 -8.78 -0.77
CA VAL A 236 -0.50 -9.90 -0.32
C VAL A 236 0.06 -10.43 0.99
N VAL A 237 -0.80 -10.50 2.01
CA VAL A 237 -0.47 -11.03 3.34
C VAL A 237 -1.43 -12.17 3.64
N ARG A 238 -0.89 -13.32 3.97
CA ARG A 238 -1.66 -14.45 4.49
C ARG A 238 -1.54 -14.48 6.00
N ASP A 239 -2.65 -14.41 6.69
CA ASP A 239 -2.65 -14.52 8.15
C ASP A 239 -2.39 -15.95 8.56
N LEU A 240 -1.33 -16.12 9.31
CA LEU A 240 -0.90 -17.41 9.81
C LEU A 240 -0.69 -17.29 11.33
N GLU A 241 -1.17 -18.25 12.07
CA GLU A 241 -0.93 -18.30 13.50
C GLU A 241 0.58 -18.44 13.79
N GLY A 242 1.12 -17.65 14.72
CA GLY A 242 2.45 -17.88 15.30
C GLY A 242 3.57 -16.93 14.89
N VAL A 243 3.26 -15.76 14.32
CA VAL A 243 4.28 -14.76 13.93
C VAL A 243 4.97 -14.09 15.11
N GLU A 244 4.38 -14.13 16.27
CA GLU A 244 4.87 -13.43 17.48
C GLU A 244 6.33 -13.78 17.86
N ASN A 245 6.89 -14.86 17.32
CA ASN A 245 8.24 -15.32 17.59
C ASN A 245 9.22 -15.31 16.41
N SER A 246 8.86 -14.66 15.31
CA SER A 246 9.81 -14.51 14.19
C SER A 246 10.91 -13.51 14.55
N PRO A 247 12.19 -13.78 14.23
CA PRO A 247 13.25 -12.82 14.48
C PRO A 247 12.95 -11.53 13.69
N PRO A 248 13.23 -10.34 14.26
CA PRO A 248 12.98 -9.08 13.60
C PRO A 248 13.76 -9.02 12.28
N ARG A 249 13.05 -8.70 11.21
CA ARG A 249 13.63 -8.48 9.86
C ARG A 249 13.51 -7.00 9.53
N GLN A 250 14.47 -6.50 8.75
CA GLN A 250 14.33 -5.15 8.20
C GLN A 250 13.14 -5.12 7.23
N PRO A 251 12.32 -4.07 7.26
CA PRO A 251 11.25 -3.88 6.29
C PRO A 251 11.78 -3.94 4.85
N MET A 252 11.08 -4.64 3.98
CA MET A 252 11.38 -4.67 2.56
C MET A 252 10.57 -3.59 1.85
N LEU A 253 11.25 -2.71 1.14
CA LEU A 253 10.65 -1.61 0.38
C LEU A 253 10.50 -1.99 -1.09
N VAL A 254 9.41 -1.54 -1.73
CA VAL A 254 9.15 -1.69 -3.16
C VAL A 254 8.71 -0.36 -3.78
N GLY A 255 8.73 -0.27 -5.10
CA GLY A 255 8.39 0.97 -5.81
C GLY A 255 9.43 2.06 -5.58
N SER A 256 9.00 3.33 -5.53
CA SER A 256 9.89 4.48 -5.34
C SER A 256 10.62 4.45 -4.00
N ALA A 257 10.02 3.91 -2.95
CA ALA A 257 10.67 3.78 -1.64
C ALA A 257 11.92 2.90 -1.66
N ALA A 258 12.06 2.00 -2.63
CA ALA A 258 13.24 1.14 -2.78
C ALA A 258 14.44 1.85 -3.41
N SER A 259 14.26 3.07 -3.94
CA SER A 259 15.30 3.87 -4.61
C SER A 259 15.69 5.08 -3.77
N PRO A 260 16.90 5.63 -3.88
CA PRO A 260 17.27 6.90 -3.24
C PRO A 260 16.29 8.02 -3.64
N LEU A 261 16.01 8.95 -2.70
CA LEU A 261 15.16 10.10 -2.99
C LEU A 261 15.84 11.03 -4.01
N THR A 262 15.13 11.40 -5.06
CA THR A 262 15.71 12.09 -6.22
C THR A 262 16.09 13.55 -5.97
N TYR A 263 15.56 14.18 -4.93
CA TYR A 263 15.88 15.57 -4.57
C TYR A 263 17.21 15.70 -3.77
N GLU A 264 17.73 14.61 -3.20
CA GLU A 264 19.00 14.62 -2.45
C GLU A 264 20.24 14.58 -3.35
N SER A 265 20.08 14.21 -4.59
CA SER A 265 21.16 14.10 -5.57
C SER A 265 20.95 15.14 -6.67
N GLY A 266 21.70 16.22 -6.69
CA GLY A 266 21.72 17.23 -7.75
C GLY A 266 21.51 16.67 -9.19
N PRO A 267 21.68 17.35 -10.32
CA PRO A 267 21.09 17.03 -11.61
C PRO A 267 21.30 15.56 -12.01
N VAL A 268 20.18 14.85 -12.08
CA VAL A 268 20.09 13.39 -12.19
C VAL A 268 20.70 12.88 -13.48
N ALA A 269 21.72 12.05 -13.36
CA ALA A 269 22.07 11.12 -14.44
C ALA A 269 20.87 10.18 -14.66
N ARG A 270 20.34 10.14 -15.87
CA ARG A 270 19.22 9.27 -16.27
C ARG A 270 19.55 7.83 -15.91
N VAL A 271 18.87 7.29 -14.91
CA VAL A 271 18.92 5.86 -14.62
C VAL A 271 18.30 5.11 -15.80
N PRO A 272 18.98 4.09 -16.36
CA PRO A 272 18.44 3.32 -17.47
C PRO A 272 17.13 2.66 -17.06
N LYS A 273 16.14 2.67 -17.96
CA LYS A 273 14.89 1.92 -17.82
C LYS A 273 15.20 0.45 -17.60
N LEU A 274 15.06 -0.04 -16.39
CA LEU A 274 14.93 -1.47 -16.14
C LEU A 274 13.44 -1.83 -16.14
N PRO A 275 13.00 -2.72 -17.02
CA PRO A 275 11.70 -3.36 -16.85
C PRO A 275 11.90 -4.42 -15.77
N THR A 276 11.55 -4.09 -14.53
CA THR A 276 11.77 -5.05 -13.45
C THR A 276 10.49 -5.22 -12.68
N LEU A 277 9.91 -6.39 -12.85
CA LEU A 277 9.03 -7.00 -11.89
C LEU A 277 9.92 -7.31 -10.67
N LEU A 278 9.90 -6.47 -9.65
CA LEU A 278 10.62 -6.76 -8.41
C LEU A 278 9.72 -7.64 -7.54
N LEU A 279 9.79 -8.93 -7.80
CA LEU A 279 9.28 -9.95 -6.89
C LEU A 279 10.39 -10.27 -5.89
N HIS A 280 10.18 -9.94 -4.65
CA HIS A 280 11.08 -10.34 -3.58
C HIS A 280 10.33 -11.20 -2.55
N PRO A 281 10.69 -12.48 -2.45
CA PRO A 281 10.09 -13.38 -1.48
C PRO A 281 10.68 -13.18 -0.08
N LEU A 282 9.83 -13.05 0.90
CA LEU A 282 10.21 -13.34 2.29
C LEU A 282 10.14 -14.86 2.51
N ARG A 283 11.19 -15.59 2.12
CA ARG A 283 11.30 -17.00 2.47
C ARG A 283 11.62 -17.15 3.95
N ALA A 284 10.78 -17.90 4.65
CA ALA A 284 11.16 -18.49 5.93
C ALA A 284 12.34 -19.44 5.69
N GLN A 285 13.49 -19.14 6.26
CA GLN A 285 14.57 -20.14 6.29
C GLN A 285 14.19 -21.25 7.26
N PRO A 286 14.35 -22.54 6.89
CA PRO A 286 14.18 -23.64 7.82
C PRO A 286 15.23 -23.50 8.93
N VAL A 287 14.80 -23.56 10.17
CA VAL A 287 15.70 -23.72 11.31
C VAL A 287 16.23 -25.15 11.23
N PHE A 288 17.50 -25.30 10.92
CA PHE A 288 18.18 -26.57 11.09
C PHE A 288 18.43 -26.76 12.58
N ASP A 289 17.74 -27.74 13.18
CA ASP A 289 18.15 -28.34 14.47
C ASP A 289 19.47 -29.08 14.21
N GLU A 290 20.56 -28.55 14.75
CA GLU A 290 21.77 -29.33 14.95
C GLU A 290 21.63 -30.14 16.25
N HIS A 291 21.63 -31.44 16.10
CA HIS A 291 21.96 -32.41 17.16
C HIS A 291 23.45 -32.61 17.25
#